data_d502bcf599d8f897c7b579835fc7dbda
#
_entry.id   d502bcf599d8f897c7b579835fc7dbda
#
_cell.length_a   1.000
_cell.length_b   1.000
_cell.length_c   1.000
_cell.angle_alpha   90.00
_cell.angle_beta   90.00
_cell.angle_gamma   90.00
#
_symmetry.space_group_name_H-M   'P 1'
#
loop_
_entity.id
_entity.type
_entity.pdbx_description
1 polymer ?
#
loop_
_entity_poly.entity_id
_entity_poly.type
_entity_poly.pdbx_seq_one_letter_code
_entity_poly.pdbx_strand_id
1 'polypeptide(L)'
;MNKRLFLLLLLVAACVPMWAQEVEESVQLEEPMVEHNRHWSVGVTGGIDRNYHIINMSYMNEYSYSPFAEGSSYGAQLSYSPLKWLTLRVDGVMLDKNYYRDHVVGGTTMSLPDTTYNKYLNVPVVLMLNVGKTVRLHAFGGGYWGRWLESRRKGITQGMNGLVSYNETIDFDTPESQVRDNRTDVGLVWGGGLSGMIIKRIEVGVEARWYYGLYDIQKNYMAHLNPRYNTTFVLQGGISYWF
;
A
#
# COMPACT_ATOMS: atom_id res chain seq x y z
N MET A 1 1.72 -21.74 -0.65
CA MET A 1 2.76 -20.93 0.02
C MET A 1 3.93 -21.84 0.34
N ASN A 2 5.11 -21.51 -0.17
CA ASN A 2 6.26 -22.44 -0.17
C ASN A 2 6.83 -22.55 1.27
N LYS A 3 6.83 -23.76 1.87
CA LYS A 3 7.32 -24.01 3.24
C LYS A 3 8.74 -23.46 3.48
N ARG A 4 9.55 -23.36 2.43
CA ARG A 4 10.91 -22.80 2.47
C ARG A 4 10.92 -21.28 2.72
N LEU A 5 9.94 -20.54 2.19
CA LEU A 5 9.81 -19.09 2.39
C LEU A 5 9.38 -18.76 3.82
N PHE A 6 8.50 -19.58 4.39
CA PHE A 6 8.06 -19.44 5.78
C PHE A 6 9.18 -19.72 6.79
N LEU A 7 10.02 -20.74 6.51
CA LEU A 7 11.20 -21.03 7.31
C LEU A 7 12.27 -19.92 7.24
N LEU A 8 12.45 -19.32 6.07
CA LEU A 8 13.37 -18.20 5.88
C LEU A 8 12.94 -16.95 6.65
N LEU A 9 11.64 -16.64 6.65
CA LEU A 9 11.07 -15.55 7.44
C LEU A 9 11.20 -15.78 8.95
N LEU A 10 11.01 -17.02 9.42
CA LEU A 10 11.22 -17.40 10.82
C LEU A 10 12.71 -17.32 11.22
N LEU A 11 13.64 -17.71 10.34
CA LEU A 11 15.08 -17.61 10.57
C LEU A 11 15.54 -16.16 10.63
N VAL A 12 15.04 -15.28 9.75
CA VAL A 12 15.33 -13.85 9.79
C VAL A 12 14.78 -13.22 11.07
N ALA A 13 13.55 -13.58 11.49
CA ALA A 13 12.97 -13.10 12.74
C ALA A 13 13.71 -13.59 13.99
N ALA A 14 14.34 -14.77 13.96
CA ALA A 14 15.12 -15.31 15.07
C ALA A 14 16.54 -14.73 15.13
N CYS A 15 17.12 -14.29 14.00
CA CYS A 15 18.47 -13.69 13.96
C CYS A 15 18.50 -12.22 14.38
N VAL A 16 17.37 -11.48 14.27
CA VAL A 16 17.31 -10.05 14.62
C VAL A 16 17.71 -9.78 16.10
N PRO A 17 17.25 -10.55 17.11
CA PRO A 17 17.68 -10.29 18.49
C PRO A 17 19.15 -10.61 18.77
N MET A 18 19.77 -11.54 18.08
CA MET A 18 21.19 -11.87 18.25
C MET A 18 22.11 -10.75 17.74
N TRP A 19 21.80 -10.17 16.59
CA TRP A 19 22.55 -9.02 16.04
C TRP A 19 22.37 -7.75 16.88
N ALA A 20 21.22 -7.58 17.51
CA ALA A 20 20.96 -6.44 18.37
C ALA A 20 21.82 -6.44 19.65
N GLN A 21 22.22 -7.61 20.16
CA GLN A 21 23.07 -7.71 21.33
C GLN A 21 24.57 -7.46 21.03
N GLU A 22 25.09 -7.92 19.88
CA GLU A 22 26.50 -7.71 19.51
C GLU A 22 26.83 -6.25 19.18
N VAL A 23 25.87 -5.47 18.68
CA VAL A 23 26.07 -4.04 18.38
C VAL A 23 26.06 -3.17 19.65
N GLU A 24 25.50 -3.65 20.76
CA GLU A 24 25.44 -2.88 22.01
C GLU A 24 26.79 -2.75 22.71
N GLU A 25 27.74 -3.66 22.46
CA GLU A 25 29.03 -3.74 23.21
C GLU A 25 30.15 -2.88 22.58
N SER A 26 30.02 -2.37 21.34
CA SER A 26 31.16 -1.80 20.63
C SER A 26 31.16 -0.27 20.41
N VAL A 27 30.13 0.46 20.82
CA VAL A 27 30.11 1.93 20.62
C VAL A 27 29.54 2.66 21.83
N GLN A 28 30.42 3.05 22.75
CA GLN A 28 30.13 4.13 23.71
C GLN A 28 30.19 5.48 23.01
N LEU A 29 29.19 5.82 22.23
CA LEU A 29 28.91 7.19 21.82
C LEU A 29 27.82 7.73 22.73
N GLU A 30 28.02 8.95 23.25
CA GLU A 30 27.11 9.67 24.13
C GLU A 30 25.65 9.50 23.66
N GLU A 31 24.81 9.00 24.56
CA GLU A 31 23.40 8.75 24.29
C GLU A 31 22.71 10.03 23.82
N PRO A 32 22.21 10.10 22.59
CA PRO A 32 21.14 11.08 22.31
C PRO A 32 19.95 10.62 23.11
N MET A 33 19.64 11.34 24.19
CA MET A 33 18.59 11.05 25.14
C MET A 33 17.24 10.87 24.45
N VAL A 34 16.94 9.68 24.00
CA VAL A 34 15.56 9.26 23.80
C VAL A 34 15.05 8.87 25.17
N GLU A 35 14.48 9.82 25.86
CA GLU A 35 13.83 9.59 27.15
C GLU A 35 12.79 8.47 26.96
N HIS A 36 13.00 7.37 27.65
CA HIS A 36 12.29 6.10 27.50
C HIS A 36 10.78 6.16 27.90
N ASN A 37 10.28 7.34 28.21
CA ASN A 37 8.91 7.59 28.70
C ASN A 37 7.92 8.00 27.60
N ARG A 38 8.30 7.99 26.31
CA ARG A 38 7.40 8.43 25.24
C ARG A 38 6.94 7.23 24.45
N HIS A 39 5.68 6.90 24.63
CA HIS A 39 5.08 5.72 24.00
C HIS A 39 4.21 6.05 22.80
N TRP A 40 3.74 7.29 22.70
CA TRP A 40 2.81 7.69 21.65
C TRP A 40 3.42 8.66 20.65
N SER A 41 3.09 8.50 19.39
CA SER A 41 3.38 9.50 18.37
C SER A 41 2.21 9.70 17.43
N VAL A 42 2.08 10.93 16.94
CA VAL A 42 1.20 11.29 15.81
C VAL A 42 2.05 11.83 14.69
N GLY A 43 1.66 11.57 13.46
CA GLY A 43 2.43 12.01 12.31
C GLY A 43 1.59 12.16 11.07
N VAL A 44 2.22 12.75 10.04
CA VAL A 44 1.67 12.85 8.70
C VAL A 44 2.63 12.20 7.72
N THR A 45 2.08 11.65 6.66
CA THR A 45 2.84 10.98 5.60
C THR A 45 2.40 11.46 4.24
N GLY A 46 3.31 11.43 3.28
CA GLY A 46 3.02 11.70 1.88
C GLY A 46 3.99 10.97 0.98
N GLY A 47 3.54 10.58 -0.19
CA GLY A 47 4.35 9.78 -1.09
C GLY A 47 3.75 9.61 -2.48
N ILE A 48 4.44 8.78 -3.24
CA ILE A 48 4.03 8.34 -4.57
C ILE A 48 3.65 6.86 -4.51
N ASP A 49 2.68 6.48 -5.30
CA ASP A 49 2.27 5.09 -5.42
C ASP A 49 2.28 4.60 -6.86
N ARG A 50 2.34 3.28 -6.98
CA ARG A 50 2.17 2.56 -8.24
C ARG A 50 1.23 1.40 -8.00
N ASN A 51 0.11 1.40 -8.69
CA ASN A 51 -0.89 0.36 -8.57
C ASN A 51 -1.00 -0.44 -9.86
N TYR A 52 -1.27 -1.73 -9.70
CA TYR A 52 -1.65 -2.62 -10.78
C TYR A 52 -2.68 -3.64 -10.27
N HIS A 53 -3.48 -4.19 -11.18
CA HIS A 53 -4.39 -5.26 -10.84
C HIS A 53 -3.77 -6.61 -11.16
N ILE A 54 -3.91 -7.53 -10.23
CA ILE A 54 -3.72 -8.95 -10.50
C ILE A 54 -5.06 -9.50 -10.96
N ILE A 55 -5.10 -10.02 -12.18
CA ILE A 55 -6.28 -10.64 -12.79
C ILE A 55 -6.07 -12.14 -12.77
N ASN A 56 -6.89 -12.85 -12.03
CA ASN A 56 -6.85 -14.30 -12.00
C ASN A 56 -7.67 -14.88 -13.17
N MET A 57 -7.00 -15.34 -14.20
CA MET A 57 -7.60 -16.04 -15.34
C MET A 57 -7.68 -17.54 -15.04
N SER A 58 -8.56 -17.92 -14.11
CA SER A 58 -8.66 -19.28 -13.58
C SER A 58 -8.95 -20.33 -14.67
N TYR A 59 -9.61 -19.97 -15.75
CA TYR A 59 -9.87 -20.84 -16.90
C TYR A 59 -8.65 -21.15 -17.78
N MET A 60 -7.58 -20.32 -17.65
CA MET A 60 -6.30 -20.51 -18.37
C MET A 60 -5.16 -20.93 -17.46
N ASN A 61 -5.39 -21.04 -16.13
CA ASN A 61 -4.34 -21.20 -15.10
C ASN A 61 -3.24 -20.12 -15.18
N GLU A 62 -3.60 -18.92 -15.63
CA GLU A 62 -2.69 -17.81 -15.82
C GLU A 62 -3.11 -16.59 -14.99
N TYR A 63 -2.12 -15.76 -14.63
CA TYR A 63 -2.33 -14.46 -14.04
C TYR A 63 -1.92 -13.40 -15.05
N SER A 64 -2.83 -12.47 -15.32
CA SER A 64 -2.53 -11.28 -16.09
C SER A 64 -2.37 -10.08 -15.16
N TYR A 65 -1.47 -9.17 -15.53
CA TYR A 65 -1.23 -7.94 -14.80
C TYR A 65 -1.61 -6.76 -15.66
N SER A 66 -2.39 -5.83 -15.12
CA SER A 66 -2.56 -4.55 -15.79
C SER A 66 -1.24 -3.77 -15.75
N PRO A 67 -0.91 -2.95 -16.77
CA PRO A 67 0.18 -2.00 -16.65
C PRO A 67 -0.05 -1.12 -15.42
N PHE A 68 1.04 -0.76 -14.70
CA PHE A 68 0.92 0.10 -13.54
C PHE A 68 0.60 1.55 -13.95
N ALA A 69 -0.16 2.24 -13.11
CA ALA A 69 -0.35 3.66 -13.19
C ALA A 69 0.14 4.33 -11.92
N GLU A 70 0.70 5.52 -12.08
CA GLU A 70 1.22 6.30 -10.96
C GLU A 70 0.09 7.06 -10.27
N GLY A 71 0.28 7.28 -8.98
CA GLY A 71 -0.60 8.01 -8.11
C GLY A 71 0.13 8.68 -6.97
N SER A 72 -0.63 9.24 -6.06
CA SER A 72 -0.14 9.89 -4.86
C SER A 72 -0.79 9.35 -3.61
N SER A 73 -0.06 9.36 -2.51
CA SER A 73 -0.57 8.98 -1.20
C SER A 73 -0.30 10.07 -0.18
N TYR A 74 -1.24 10.28 0.73
CA TYR A 74 -1.06 11.15 1.88
C TYR A 74 -1.97 10.68 3.02
N GLY A 75 -1.52 10.95 4.26
CA GLY A 75 -2.29 10.47 5.40
C GLY A 75 -1.75 10.94 6.74
N ALA A 76 -2.40 10.43 7.79
CA ALA A 76 -2.00 10.62 9.16
C ALA A 76 -1.75 9.26 9.82
N GLN A 77 -0.86 9.25 10.81
CA GLN A 77 -0.51 8.03 11.53
C GLN A 77 -0.56 8.27 13.04
N LEU A 78 -0.96 7.24 13.77
CA LEU A 78 -0.90 7.13 15.22
C LEU A 78 -0.11 5.90 15.57
N SER A 79 0.94 6.07 16.40
CA SER A 79 1.79 4.95 16.81
C SER A 79 1.86 4.84 18.31
N TYR A 80 1.94 3.62 18.79
CA TYR A 80 2.16 3.28 20.18
C TYR A 80 3.33 2.29 20.30
N SER A 81 4.37 2.68 21.02
CA SER A 81 5.59 1.87 21.23
C SER A 81 5.68 1.38 22.67
N PRO A 82 5.12 0.21 22.99
CA PRO A 82 5.26 -0.37 24.33
C PRO A 82 6.70 -0.74 24.67
N LEU A 83 7.51 -1.03 23.66
CA LEU A 83 8.92 -1.40 23.78
C LEU A 83 9.75 -0.62 22.76
N LYS A 84 11.03 -0.40 23.02
CA LYS A 84 11.94 0.31 22.08
C LYS A 84 11.99 -0.33 20.70
N TRP A 85 11.85 -1.63 20.62
CA TRP A 85 11.94 -2.42 19.39
C TRP A 85 10.58 -2.76 18.76
N LEU A 86 9.45 -2.48 19.45
CA LEU A 86 8.11 -2.85 19.02
C LEU A 86 7.19 -1.64 18.99
N THR A 87 6.52 -1.42 17.85
CA THR A 87 5.53 -0.35 17.68
C THR A 87 4.28 -0.92 17.02
N LEU A 88 3.12 -0.59 17.58
CA LEU A 88 1.83 -0.75 16.94
C LEU A 88 1.47 0.57 16.27
N ARG A 89 1.08 0.53 14.98
CA ARG A 89 0.71 1.74 14.23
C ARG A 89 -0.60 1.53 13.49
N VAL A 90 -1.41 2.58 13.52
CA VAL A 90 -2.65 2.70 12.75
C VAL A 90 -2.55 3.96 11.90
N ASP A 91 -2.77 3.83 10.61
CA ASP A 91 -2.74 4.96 9.69
C ASP A 91 -4.13 5.18 9.07
N GLY A 92 -4.41 6.42 8.68
CA GLY A 92 -5.48 6.78 7.77
C GLY A 92 -4.88 7.38 6.52
N VAL A 93 -4.87 6.65 5.40
CA VAL A 93 -4.16 7.04 4.18
C VAL A 93 -5.11 7.16 3.02
N MET A 94 -5.12 8.32 2.38
CA MET A 94 -5.69 8.49 1.05
C MET A 94 -4.68 7.98 0.03
N LEU A 95 -5.10 7.05 -0.81
CA LEU A 95 -4.24 6.30 -1.72
C LEU A 95 -4.87 6.23 -3.11
N ASP A 96 -4.11 6.60 -4.12
CA ASP A 96 -4.55 6.47 -5.49
C ASP A 96 -4.26 5.03 -5.96
N LYS A 97 -5.28 4.28 -6.36
CA LYS A 97 -5.15 2.94 -6.94
C LYS A 97 -5.47 3.00 -8.43
N ASN A 98 -4.70 3.77 -9.16
CA ASN A 98 -4.86 3.97 -10.57
C ASN A 98 -4.44 2.74 -11.36
N TYR A 99 -5.05 2.52 -12.52
CA TYR A 99 -4.62 1.48 -13.44
C TYR A 99 -4.81 1.91 -14.88
N TYR A 100 -3.95 1.38 -15.72
CA TYR A 100 -3.96 1.59 -17.15
C TYR A 100 -4.51 0.34 -17.85
N ARG A 101 -5.26 0.55 -18.94
CA ARG A 101 -5.77 -0.52 -19.78
C ARG A 101 -5.67 -0.11 -21.25
N ASP A 102 -5.23 -1.04 -22.08
CA ASP A 102 -5.30 -0.91 -23.52
C ASP A 102 -6.50 -1.68 -24.05
N HIS A 103 -7.32 -1.02 -24.85
CA HIS A 103 -8.40 -1.64 -25.60
C HIS A 103 -7.97 -1.82 -27.05
N VAL A 104 -7.87 -3.07 -27.48
CA VAL A 104 -7.65 -3.38 -28.89
C VAL A 104 -8.99 -3.27 -29.62
N VAL A 105 -9.05 -2.43 -30.64
CA VAL A 105 -10.23 -2.31 -31.49
C VAL A 105 -10.36 -3.58 -32.33
N GLY A 106 -11.51 -4.25 -32.25
CA GLY A 106 -11.74 -5.54 -32.92
C GLY A 106 -11.36 -5.52 -34.38
N GLY A 107 -10.51 -6.47 -34.81
CA GLY A 107 -10.04 -6.59 -36.19
C GLY A 107 -8.92 -5.65 -36.61
N THR A 108 -8.37 -4.85 -35.70
CA THR A 108 -7.25 -3.92 -35.97
C THR A 108 -6.11 -4.14 -34.99
N THR A 109 -4.92 -3.61 -35.35
CA THR A 109 -3.77 -3.53 -34.43
C THR A 109 -3.80 -2.26 -33.57
N MET A 110 -4.87 -1.48 -33.63
CA MET A 110 -4.99 -0.21 -32.94
C MET A 110 -5.34 -0.43 -31.48
N SER A 111 -4.45 0.00 -30.60
CA SER A 111 -4.67 0.03 -29.16
C SER A 111 -5.12 1.43 -28.73
N LEU A 112 -6.22 1.51 -27.99
CA LEU A 112 -6.75 2.76 -27.43
C LEU A 112 -6.49 2.81 -25.94
N PRO A 113 -5.76 3.83 -25.45
CA PRO A 113 -5.44 3.96 -24.04
C PRO A 113 -6.67 4.34 -23.20
N ASP A 114 -6.83 3.67 -22.07
CA ASP A 114 -7.86 3.94 -21.06
C ASP A 114 -7.18 3.94 -19.68
N THR A 115 -7.28 5.05 -18.96
CA THR A 115 -6.73 5.18 -17.60
C THR A 115 -7.88 5.40 -16.64
N THR A 116 -7.91 4.59 -15.60
CA THR A 116 -8.86 4.73 -14.51
C THR A 116 -8.13 5.26 -13.26
N TYR A 117 -8.61 6.38 -12.77
CA TYR A 117 -8.13 7.05 -11.57
C TYR A 117 -9.05 6.69 -10.41
N ASN A 118 -8.52 6.05 -9.38
CA ASN A 118 -9.28 5.58 -8.25
C ASN A 118 -8.71 6.14 -6.95
N LYS A 119 -9.57 6.70 -6.10
CA LYS A 119 -9.20 7.12 -4.76
C LYS A 119 -9.77 6.19 -3.71
N TYR A 120 -8.91 5.77 -2.80
CA TYR A 120 -9.25 4.91 -1.67
C TYR A 120 -8.84 5.58 -0.35
N LEU A 121 -9.69 5.42 0.66
CA LEU A 121 -9.28 5.59 2.05
C LEU A 121 -8.86 4.22 2.56
N ASN A 122 -7.58 4.07 2.91
CA ASN A 122 -7.05 2.85 3.52
C ASN A 122 -6.72 3.09 4.99
N VAL A 123 -7.07 2.12 5.83
CA VAL A 123 -6.76 2.11 7.26
C VAL A 123 -5.92 0.86 7.55
N PRO A 124 -4.59 0.92 7.36
CA PRO A 124 -3.71 -0.15 7.77
C PRO A 124 -3.50 -0.16 9.28
N VAL A 125 -3.42 -1.36 9.84
CA VAL A 125 -3.00 -1.65 11.20
C VAL A 125 -1.79 -2.55 11.11
N VAL A 126 -0.63 -2.08 11.59
CA VAL A 126 0.65 -2.76 11.41
C VAL A 126 1.40 -2.90 12.73
N LEU A 127 2.10 -4.01 12.85
CA LEU A 127 3.10 -4.26 13.87
C LEU A 127 4.47 -3.99 13.26
N MET A 128 5.28 -3.15 13.91
CA MET A 128 6.57 -2.68 13.41
C MET A 128 7.67 -3.11 14.38
N LEU A 129 8.72 -3.67 13.82
CA LEU A 129 9.96 -4.01 14.53
C LEU A 129 11.02 -2.95 14.19
N ASN A 130 11.63 -2.37 15.22
CA ASN A 130 12.59 -1.30 15.09
C ASN A 130 13.96 -1.75 15.60
N VAL A 131 15.03 -1.40 14.87
CA VAL A 131 16.42 -1.66 15.25
C VAL A 131 17.23 -0.40 15.03
N GLY A 132 18.09 -0.05 15.97
CA GLY A 132 18.92 1.14 15.93
C GLY A 132 18.56 2.16 17.01
N LYS A 133 19.44 3.14 17.23
CA LYS A 133 19.30 4.19 18.27
C LYS A 133 18.98 5.55 17.63
N THR A 134 19.93 6.16 16.96
CA THR A 134 19.79 7.49 16.34
C THR A 134 19.07 7.41 15.00
N VAL A 135 19.50 6.47 14.16
CA VAL A 135 18.81 6.07 12.96
C VAL A 135 18.23 4.69 13.20
N ARG A 136 16.94 4.54 13.00
CA ARG A 136 16.20 3.30 13.19
C ARG A 136 15.85 2.70 11.85
N LEU A 137 16.27 1.47 11.64
CA LEU A 137 15.73 0.60 10.60
C LEU A 137 14.47 -0.03 11.13
N HIS A 138 13.42 -0.07 10.35
CA HIS A 138 12.21 -0.76 10.73
C HIS A 138 11.64 -1.63 9.61
N ALA A 139 11.02 -2.72 10.00
CA ALA A 139 10.22 -3.58 9.16
C ALA A 139 8.85 -3.77 9.79
N PHE A 140 7.82 -3.85 8.99
CA PHE A 140 6.46 -3.97 9.50
C PHE A 140 5.60 -4.87 8.63
N GLY A 141 4.53 -5.39 9.25
CA GLY A 141 3.51 -6.16 8.58
C GLY A 141 2.18 -6.08 9.31
N GLY A 142 1.10 -6.26 8.57
CA GLY A 142 -0.24 -6.20 9.13
C GLY A 142 -1.33 -6.38 8.10
N GLY A 143 -2.52 -5.94 8.46
CA GLY A 143 -3.69 -5.92 7.59
C GLY A 143 -4.16 -4.50 7.31
N TYR A 144 -4.94 -4.33 6.27
CA TYR A 144 -5.62 -3.08 6.02
C TYR A 144 -7.08 -3.30 5.64
N TRP A 145 -7.89 -2.31 5.98
CA TRP A 145 -9.22 -2.12 5.43
C TRP A 145 -9.23 -0.87 4.58
N GLY A 146 -9.86 -0.93 3.41
CA GLY A 146 -9.96 0.16 2.46
C GLY A 146 -11.37 0.40 1.97
N ARG A 147 -11.68 1.64 1.66
CA ARG A 147 -12.93 2.07 1.04
C ARG A 147 -12.67 2.83 -0.25
N TRP A 148 -13.23 2.35 -1.35
CA TRP A 148 -13.22 3.03 -2.62
C TRP A 148 -14.16 4.23 -2.58
N LEU A 149 -13.60 5.43 -2.72
CA LEU A 149 -14.33 6.69 -2.57
C LEU A 149 -14.74 7.29 -3.91
N GLU A 150 -13.82 7.33 -4.86
CA GLU A 150 -13.98 8.01 -6.14
C GLU A 150 -13.35 7.20 -7.26
N SER A 151 -13.98 7.20 -8.42
CA SER A 151 -13.43 6.63 -9.64
C SER A 151 -13.71 7.53 -10.82
N ARG A 152 -12.68 7.78 -11.62
CA ARG A 152 -12.74 8.57 -12.82
C ARG A 152 -12.03 7.86 -13.95
N ARG A 153 -12.71 7.74 -15.08
CA ARG A 153 -12.20 7.06 -16.25
C ARG A 153 -11.92 8.06 -17.37
N LYS A 154 -10.73 7.99 -17.93
CA LYS A 154 -10.32 8.88 -19.04
C LYS A 154 -9.64 8.04 -20.11
N GLY A 155 -10.10 8.21 -21.36
CA GLY A 155 -9.56 7.44 -22.47
C GLY A 155 -10.03 7.93 -23.81
N ILE A 156 -9.73 7.11 -24.83
CA ILE A 156 -10.16 7.31 -26.20
C ILE A 156 -10.97 6.09 -26.61
N THR A 157 -12.09 6.29 -27.25
CA THR A 157 -12.93 5.22 -27.83
C THR A 157 -13.20 5.48 -29.30
N GLN A 158 -13.55 4.44 -30.03
CA GLN A 158 -13.97 4.56 -31.41
C GLN A 158 -15.47 4.89 -31.48
N GLY A 159 -15.80 6.08 -31.96
CA GLY A 159 -17.16 6.49 -32.25
C GLY A 159 -17.51 6.28 -33.73
N MET A 160 -18.74 6.58 -34.09
CA MET A 160 -19.25 6.46 -35.51
C MET A 160 -18.43 7.29 -36.49
N ASN A 161 -17.95 8.46 -36.10
CA ASN A 161 -17.26 9.43 -36.97
C ASN A 161 -15.74 9.52 -36.67
N GLY A 162 -15.15 8.55 -36.00
CA GLY A 162 -13.73 8.53 -35.66
C GLY A 162 -13.46 8.38 -34.17
N LEU A 163 -12.27 8.77 -33.75
CA LEU A 163 -11.83 8.65 -32.34
C LEU A 163 -12.45 9.76 -31.48
N VAL A 164 -13.04 9.37 -30.36
CA VAL A 164 -13.66 10.27 -29.38
C VAL A 164 -12.98 10.10 -28.02
N SER A 165 -12.52 11.21 -27.46
CA SER A 165 -12.04 11.20 -26.07
C SER A 165 -13.21 11.28 -25.11
N TYR A 166 -13.12 10.53 -24.01
CA TYR A 166 -14.09 10.58 -22.92
C TYR A 166 -13.41 10.83 -21.58
N ASN A 167 -14.18 11.35 -20.64
CA ASN A 167 -13.76 11.64 -19.29
C ASN A 167 -14.98 11.55 -18.39
N GLU A 168 -15.15 10.40 -17.75
CA GLU A 168 -16.34 10.04 -17.00
C GLU A 168 -16.02 9.82 -15.53
N THR A 169 -16.85 10.34 -14.64
CA THR A 169 -16.83 9.98 -13.22
C THR A 169 -17.83 8.85 -13.01
N ILE A 170 -17.38 7.79 -12.35
CA ILE A 170 -18.23 6.64 -12.03
C ILE A 170 -19.08 7.02 -10.81
N ASP A 171 -20.39 7.03 -11.00
CA ASP A 171 -21.35 7.17 -9.92
C ASP A 171 -21.62 5.79 -9.30
N PHE A 172 -21.19 5.61 -8.04
CA PHE A 172 -21.38 4.36 -7.31
C PHE A 172 -22.81 4.13 -6.80
N ASP A 173 -23.66 5.14 -6.87
CA ASP A 173 -25.04 5.04 -6.40
C ASP A 173 -25.99 4.57 -7.52
N THR A 174 -25.48 4.39 -8.74
CA THR A 174 -26.25 3.77 -9.82
C THR A 174 -26.52 2.29 -9.54
N PRO A 175 -27.70 1.76 -9.92
CA PRO A 175 -28.01 0.33 -9.73
C PRO A 175 -26.97 -0.60 -10.36
N GLU A 176 -26.41 -0.23 -11.50
CA GLU A 176 -25.37 -1.00 -12.20
C GLU A 176 -24.07 -1.08 -11.39
N SER A 177 -23.57 0.05 -10.87
CA SER A 177 -22.38 0.11 -10.05
C SER A 177 -22.58 -0.63 -8.71
N GLN A 178 -23.74 -0.51 -8.10
CA GLN A 178 -24.07 -1.21 -6.84
C GLN A 178 -24.02 -2.73 -6.99
N VAL A 179 -24.38 -3.25 -8.16
CA VAL A 179 -24.34 -4.69 -8.45
C VAL A 179 -22.94 -5.14 -8.85
N ARG A 180 -22.22 -4.33 -9.62
CA ARG A 180 -20.93 -4.68 -10.22
C ARG A 180 -19.74 -4.45 -9.28
N ASP A 181 -19.72 -3.30 -8.58
CA ASP A 181 -18.52 -2.81 -7.95
C ASP A 181 -18.48 -3.12 -6.45
N ASN A 182 -17.36 -3.69 -6.00
CA ASN A 182 -17.10 -3.88 -4.59
C ASN A 182 -16.27 -2.71 -4.06
N ARG A 183 -16.90 -1.88 -3.24
CA ARG A 183 -16.28 -0.66 -2.69
C ARG A 183 -15.37 -0.94 -1.49
N THR A 184 -15.36 -2.15 -0.98
CA THR A 184 -14.52 -2.56 0.15
C THR A 184 -13.31 -3.30 -0.36
N ASP A 185 -12.14 -2.90 0.12
CA ASP A 185 -10.85 -3.54 -0.17
C ASP A 185 -10.19 -3.94 1.15
N VAL A 186 -9.89 -5.21 1.29
CA VAL A 186 -9.26 -5.77 2.49
C VAL A 186 -8.04 -6.56 2.05
N GLY A 187 -6.95 -6.43 2.77
CA GLY A 187 -5.74 -7.13 2.39
C GLY A 187 -4.63 -7.07 3.42
N LEU A 188 -3.46 -7.44 2.96
CA LEU A 188 -2.23 -7.42 3.73
C LEU A 188 -1.40 -6.20 3.34
N VAL A 189 -0.64 -5.70 4.31
CA VAL A 189 0.35 -4.65 4.10
C VAL A 189 1.65 -5.05 4.80
N TRP A 190 2.76 -4.81 4.12
CA TRP A 190 4.10 -5.01 4.69
C TRP A 190 5.07 -4.01 4.06
N GLY A 191 6.20 -3.85 4.72
CA GLY A 191 7.21 -2.94 4.23
C GLY A 191 8.35 -2.75 5.21
N GLY A 192 9.13 -1.72 4.93
CA GLY A 192 10.22 -1.31 5.79
C GLY A 192 10.71 0.09 5.45
N GLY A 193 11.55 0.62 6.29
CA GLY A 193 12.05 1.97 6.12
C GLY A 193 13.13 2.34 7.11
N LEU A 194 13.50 3.60 7.02
CA LEU A 194 14.47 4.25 7.88
C LEU A 194 13.81 5.46 8.52
N SER A 195 14.08 5.68 9.80
CA SER A 195 13.66 6.88 10.50
C SER A 195 14.74 7.38 11.44
N GLY A 196 14.69 8.66 11.77
CA GLY A 196 15.63 9.26 12.71
C GLY A 196 15.03 10.48 13.42
N MET A 197 15.47 10.70 14.65
CA MET A 197 15.10 11.89 15.41
C MET A 197 15.92 13.08 14.94
N ILE A 198 15.27 14.11 14.41
CA ILE A 198 15.93 15.39 14.09
C ILE A 198 16.03 16.26 15.34
N ILE A 199 14.98 16.28 16.13
CA ILE A 199 14.86 17.03 17.38
C ILE A 199 14.28 16.06 18.42
N LYS A 200 14.46 16.35 19.71
CA LYS A 200 14.05 15.46 20.84
C LYS A 200 12.63 14.85 20.75
N ARG A 201 11.74 15.41 19.90
CA ARG A 201 10.34 14.96 19.75
C ARG A 201 9.90 14.75 18.32
N ILE A 202 10.71 15.17 17.36
CA ILE A 202 10.36 15.12 15.94
C ILE A 202 11.18 14.04 15.26
N GLU A 203 10.50 13.04 14.76
CA GLU A 203 11.05 11.96 13.95
C GLU A 203 10.66 12.16 12.49
N VAL A 204 11.62 11.97 11.60
CA VAL A 204 11.37 11.89 10.14
C VAL A 204 11.78 10.53 9.64
N GLY A 205 11.11 10.07 8.61
CA GLY A 205 11.40 8.78 8.02
C GLY A 205 10.97 8.66 6.58
N VAL A 206 11.50 7.64 5.95
CA VAL A 206 11.10 7.19 4.61
C VAL A 206 10.77 5.71 4.68
N GLU A 207 9.73 5.30 3.97
CA GLU A 207 9.21 3.92 3.99
C GLU A 207 8.82 3.47 2.60
N ALA A 208 9.10 2.20 2.32
CA ALA A 208 8.53 1.48 1.18
C ALA A 208 7.47 0.50 1.71
N ARG A 209 6.27 0.57 1.14
CA ARG A 209 5.13 -0.26 1.54
C ARG A 209 4.57 -1.03 0.36
N TRP A 210 4.10 -2.22 0.65
CA TRP A 210 3.37 -3.06 -0.30
C TRP A 210 2.00 -3.40 0.26
N TYR A 211 0.95 -3.03 -0.47
CA TYR A 211 -0.43 -3.40 -0.19
C TYR A 211 -0.84 -4.52 -1.15
N TYR A 212 -1.37 -5.60 -0.62
CA TYR A 212 -1.85 -6.74 -1.38
C TYR A 212 -3.33 -6.99 -1.05
N GLY A 213 -4.22 -6.70 -1.98
CA GLY A 213 -5.65 -6.91 -1.84
C GLY A 213 -6.00 -8.39 -1.87
N LEU A 214 -6.85 -8.79 -0.95
CA LEU A 214 -7.40 -10.14 -0.86
C LEU A 214 -8.86 -10.19 -1.31
N TYR A 215 -9.48 -9.03 -1.47
CA TYR A 215 -10.87 -8.91 -1.90
C TYR A 215 -10.94 -8.54 -3.38
N ASP A 216 -11.84 -9.22 -4.10
CA ASP A 216 -12.16 -8.88 -5.49
C ASP A 216 -12.81 -7.49 -5.55
N ILE A 217 -12.30 -6.63 -6.41
CA ILE A 217 -12.87 -5.28 -6.65
C ILE A 217 -14.21 -5.35 -7.42
N GLN A 218 -14.59 -6.53 -7.91
CA GLN A 218 -15.85 -6.79 -8.58
C GLN A 218 -16.68 -7.77 -7.75
N LYS A 219 -17.98 -7.55 -7.68
CA LYS A 219 -18.90 -8.52 -7.07
C LYS A 219 -19.09 -9.71 -8.01
N ASN A 220 -19.20 -10.90 -7.45
CA ASN A 220 -19.40 -12.17 -8.15
C ASN A 220 -20.83 -12.32 -8.75
N TYR A 221 -21.35 -11.29 -9.38
CA TYR A 221 -22.66 -11.38 -10.02
C TYR A 221 -22.62 -12.01 -11.41
N MET A 222 -21.44 -12.09 -12.02
CA MET A 222 -21.19 -12.80 -13.26
C MET A 222 -20.18 -13.91 -13.03
N ALA A 223 -20.63 -15.16 -13.09
CA ALA A 223 -19.81 -16.36 -12.82
C ALA A 223 -18.60 -16.52 -13.78
N HIS A 224 -18.46 -15.69 -14.78
CA HIS A 224 -17.43 -15.78 -15.82
C HIS A 224 -16.41 -14.65 -15.79
N LEU A 225 -16.48 -13.72 -14.83
CA LEU A 225 -15.49 -12.65 -14.70
C LEU A 225 -14.31 -13.10 -13.85
N ASN A 226 -13.13 -12.83 -14.35
CA ASN A 226 -11.89 -13.10 -13.61
C ASN A 226 -11.78 -12.20 -12.39
N PRO A 227 -11.55 -12.75 -11.19
CA PRO A 227 -11.31 -11.97 -9.99
C PRO A 227 -10.16 -11.00 -10.19
N ARG A 228 -10.30 -9.77 -9.67
CA ARG A 228 -9.32 -8.71 -9.77
C ARG A 228 -8.96 -8.19 -8.38
N TYR A 229 -7.67 -8.17 -8.11
CA TYR A 229 -7.14 -7.75 -6.82
C TYR A 229 -6.24 -6.54 -6.99
N ASN A 230 -6.35 -5.57 -6.09
CA ASN A 230 -5.44 -4.44 -6.06
C ASN A 230 -4.08 -4.85 -5.51
N THR A 231 -3.03 -4.38 -6.15
CA THR A 231 -1.68 -4.45 -5.60
C THR A 231 -1.02 -3.10 -5.77
N THR A 232 -0.60 -2.49 -4.66
CA THR A 232 -0.07 -1.13 -4.67
C THR A 232 1.27 -1.08 -3.94
N PHE A 233 2.28 -0.55 -4.62
CA PHE A 233 3.55 -0.18 -4.01
C PHE A 233 3.55 1.31 -3.71
N VAL A 234 3.98 1.70 -2.50
CA VAL A 234 4.05 3.08 -2.04
C VAL A 234 5.44 3.37 -1.54
N LEU A 235 6.03 4.47 -2.01
CA LEU A 235 7.21 5.08 -1.42
C LEU A 235 6.80 6.39 -0.78
N GLN A 236 6.96 6.51 0.54
CA GLN A 236 6.47 7.65 1.30
C GLN A 236 7.51 8.19 2.27
N GLY A 237 7.43 9.51 2.52
CA GLY A 237 8.09 10.16 3.63
C GLY A 237 7.09 10.55 4.71
N GLY A 238 7.57 10.72 5.95
CA GLY A 238 6.71 11.12 7.06
C GLY A 238 7.43 11.92 8.12
N ILE A 239 6.66 12.68 8.87
CA ILE A 239 7.10 13.43 10.04
C ILE A 239 6.18 13.07 11.20
N SER A 240 6.74 12.73 12.35
CA SER A 240 6.01 12.33 13.56
C SER A 240 6.46 13.10 14.78
N TYR A 241 5.54 13.40 15.66
CA TYR A 241 5.77 14.01 16.95
C TYR A 241 5.51 13.01 18.08
N TRP A 242 6.48 12.85 18.98
CA TRP A 242 6.44 11.93 20.11
C TRP A 242 6.11 12.66 21.42
N PHE A 243 5.16 12.14 22.19
CA PHE A 243 4.71 12.70 23.46
C PHE A 243 4.51 11.64 24.55
#